data_f607ed5b278ce5ac2a45a42a99eb8ffd
#
_entry.id   f607ed5b278ce5ac2a45a42a99eb8ffd
#
_cell.length_a   1.000
_cell.length_b   1.000
_cell.length_c   1.000
_cell.angle_alpha   90.00
_cell.angle_beta   90.00
_cell.angle_gamma   90.00
#
_symmetry.space_group_name_H-M   'P 1'
#
loop_
_entity.id
_entity.type
_entity.pdbx_description
1 polymer ?
#
loop_
_entity_poly.entity_id
_entity_poly.type
_entity_poly.pdbx_seq_one_letter_code
_entity_poly.pdbx_strand_id
1 'polypeptide(L)'
;MRLSAFILFFLYGTLSILSAEYREDVFLFCLKPDQAPLTISREAGEFHSGIDELDYYLNSNPILDIEPWLQHTTPNEHSGDIYLSHIYRIYLKESKIHIRDQLRDELSSFQFIHSAEKEPIHKPLYTPNDPQYSQQWFLPQIQADDAWNFWDVDGGELPGDRDVILASVDTGVDFEHEDLIDNIWNNLGEDANGNGVTLLYEDGS
;
A
#
# COMPACT_ATOMS: atom_id res chain seq x y z
N MET A 1 52.11 41.39 -4.81
CA MET A 1 51.32 40.36 -5.53
C MET A 1 50.99 39.24 -4.56
N ARG A 2 49.77 39.23 -4.02
CA ARG A 2 49.29 38.14 -3.14
C ARG A 2 48.32 37.28 -3.93
N LEU A 3 48.71 36.03 -4.17
CA LEU A 3 47.89 35.03 -4.80
C LEU A 3 46.90 34.48 -3.75
N SER A 4 45.61 34.75 -3.90
CA SER A 4 44.57 34.12 -3.09
C SER A 4 44.16 32.80 -3.76
N ALA A 5 44.48 31.71 -3.10
CA ALA A 5 43.99 30.37 -3.50
C ALA A 5 42.53 30.23 -3.11
N PHE A 6 41.64 30.14 -4.07
CA PHE A 6 40.25 29.71 -3.88
C PHE A 6 40.21 28.18 -3.72
N ILE A 7 39.93 27.71 -2.55
CA ILE A 7 39.64 26.28 -2.28
C ILE A 7 38.15 26.07 -2.57
N LEU A 8 37.87 25.40 -3.69
CA LEU A 8 36.51 24.94 -4.03
C LEU A 8 36.23 23.65 -3.26
N PHE A 9 35.44 23.73 -2.22
CA PHE A 9 34.89 22.57 -1.55
C PHE A 9 33.74 22.00 -2.41
N PHE A 10 34.02 20.91 -3.13
CA PHE A 10 32.96 20.05 -3.68
C PHE A 10 32.33 19.26 -2.52
N LEU A 11 31.16 19.70 -2.07
CA LEU A 11 30.29 18.87 -1.26
C LEU A 11 29.73 17.77 -2.17
N TYR A 12 30.33 16.60 -2.12
CA TYR A 12 29.67 15.36 -2.58
C TYR A 12 28.59 15.01 -1.55
N GLY A 13 27.42 15.59 -1.72
CA GLY A 13 26.21 15.06 -1.13
C GLY A 13 25.92 13.73 -1.81
N THR A 14 26.18 12.62 -1.12
CA THR A 14 25.64 11.30 -1.51
C THR A 14 24.14 11.40 -1.36
N LEU A 15 23.45 11.70 -2.45
CA LEU A 15 22.01 11.50 -2.53
C LEU A 15 21.80 9.99 -2.41
N SER A 16 21.44 9.53 -1.21
CA SER A 16 20.94 8.16 -1.02
C SER A 16 19.61 8.11 -1.76
N ILE A 17 19.63 7.67 -3.01
CA ILE A 17 18.44 7.30 -3.73
C ILE A 17 17.90 6.09 -2.93
N LEU A 18 16.83 6.28 -2.15
CA LEU A 18 16.08 5.16 -1.60
C LEU A 18 15.59 4.34 -2.80
N SER A 19 16.32 3.29 -3.10
CA SER A 19 15.93 2.36 -4.14
C SER A 19 14.83 1.50 -3.53
N ALA A 20 13.62 1.60 -4.06
CA ALA A 20 12.55 0.68 -3.69
C ALA A 20 13.04 -0.75 -3.87
N GLU A 21 12.90 -1.56 -2.82
CA GLU A 21 13.16 -2.99 -2.92
C GLU A 21 11.94 -3.67 -3.52
N TYR A 22 12.18 -4.65 -4.37
CA TYR A 22 11.12 -5.41 -5.03
C TYR A 22 11.33 -6.89 -4.78
N ARG A 23 10.23 -7.62 -4.65
CA ARG A 23 10.27 -9.08 -4.62
C ARG A 23 10.91 -9.59 -5.92
N GLU A 24 11.89 -10.48 -5.80
CA GLU A 24 12.63 -10.97 -6.96
C GLU A 24 11.92 -12.11 -7.69
N ASP A 25 11.14 -12.88 -6.96
CA ASP A 25 10.48 -14.11 -7.37
C ASP A 25 9.12 -13.92 -8.04
N VAL A 26 8.62 -12.67 -8.07
CA VAL A 26 7.28 -12.35 -8.56
C VAL A 26 7.23 -11.07 -9.38
N PHE A 27 6.14 -10.91 -10.13
CA PHE A 27 5.67 -9.64 -10.66
C PHE A 27 4.16 -9.62 -10.74
N LEU A 28 3.59 -8.43 -10.81
CA LEU A 28 2.15 -8.20 -10.92
C LEU A 28 1.80 -7.83 -12.35
N PHE A 29 0.55 -8.12 -12.73
CA PHE A 29 -0.06 -7.54 -13.93
C PHE A 29 -1.54 -7.23 -13.70
N CYS A 30 -2.05 -6.29 -14.46
CA CYS A 30 -3.45 -5.90 -14.46
C CYS A 30 -4.03 -6.07 -15.85
N LEU A 31 -5.20 -6.68 -15.96
CA LEU A 31 -5.97 -6.75 -17.20
C LEU A 31 -6.60 -5.40 -17.51
N LYS A 32 -6.90 -5.15 -18.79
CA LYS A 32 -7.70 -3.98 -19.20
C LYS A 32 -9.13 -4.07 -18.67
N PRO A 33 -9.81 -2.91 -18.54
CA PRO A 33 -11.17 -2.83 -18.01
C PRO A 33 -12.22 -3.62 -18.83
N ASP A 34 -11.98 -3.82 -20.12
CA ASP A 34 -12.86 -4.54 -21.05
C ASP A 34 -12.71 -6.06 -21.00
N GLN A 35 -11.75 -6.55 -20.21
CA GLN A 35 -11.56 -7.98 -20.00
C GLN A 35 -12.44 -8.50 -18.85
N ALA A 36 -12.77 -9.78 -18.88
CA ALA A 36 -13.32 -10.44 -17.70
C ALA A 36 -12.20 -10.89 -16.75
N PRO A 37 -12.45 -10.98 -15.43
CA PRO A 37 -11.54 -11.62 -14.50
C PRO A 37 -11.20 -13.05 -14.96
N LEU A 38 -9.93 -13.45 -14.77
CA LEU A 38 -9.45 -14.77 -15.19
C LEU A 38 -10.12 -15.88 -14.37
N THR A 39 -10.40 -16.97 -15.03
CA THR A 39 -10.76 -18.24 -14.37
C THR A 39 -9.53 -19.15 -14.42
N ILE A 40 -8.68 -19.05 -13.40
CA ILE A 40 -7.43 -19.79 -13.36
C ILE A 40 -7.67 -21.21 -12.89
N SER A 41 -7.24 -22.18 -13.70
CA SER A 41 -7.20 -23.60 -13.34
C SER A 41 -5.89 -24.24 -13.81
N ARG A 42 -5.61 -25.44 -13.31
CA ARG A 42 -4.45 -26.21 -13.71
C ARG A 42 -4.88 -27.63 -14.02
N GLU A 43 -4.66 -28.07 -15.26
CA GLU A 43 -4.97 -29.42 -15.72
C GLU A 43 -3.73 -30.09 -16.32
N ALA A 44 -3.41 -31.31 -15.87
CA ALA A 44 -2.21 -32.05 -16.28
C ALA A 44 -0.89 -31.27 -16.14
N GLY A 45 -0.85 -30.26 -15.27
CA GLY A 45 0.31 -29.39 -15.02
C GLY A 45 0.34 -28.12 -15.88
N GLU A 46 -0.60 -27.93 -16.80
CA GLU A 46 -0.73 -26.74 -17.63
C GLU A 46 -1.72 -25.75 -17.03
N PHE A 47 -1.42 -24.46 -17.21
CA PHE A 47 -2.30 -23.35 -16.81
C PHE A 47 -3.38 -23.11 -17.87
N HIS A 48 -4.58 -22.82 -17.37
CA HIS A 48 -5.71 -22.36 -18.15
C HIS A 48 -6.30 -21.12 -17.47
N SER A 49 -6.28 -20.01 -18.17
CA SER A 49 -6.74 -18.70 -17.67
C SER A 49 -8.05 -18.24 -18.32
N GLY A 50 -8.42 -18.86 -19.44
CA GLY A 50 -9.51 -18.44 -20.30
C GLY A 50 -9.08 -17.48 -21.41
N ILE A 51 -7.79 -17.16 -21.53
CA ILE A 51 -7.18 -16.37 -22.60
C ILE A 51 -6.06 -17.19 -23.24
N ASP A 52 -6.27 -17.68 -24.46
CA ASP A 52 -5.33 -18.60 -25.15
C ASP A 52 -3.90 -18.06 -25.22
N GLU A 53 -3.73 -16.77 -25.48
CA GLU A 53 -2.42 -16.11 -25.57
C GLU A 53 -1.72 -16.08 -24.21
N LEU A 54 -2.47 -15.85 -23.14
CA LEU A 54 -1.94 -15.91 -21.78
C LEU A 54 -1.60 -17.35 -21.37
N ASP A 55 -2.44 -18.31 -21.72
CA ASP A 55 -2.19 -19.73 -21.44
C ASP A 55 -0.91 -20.20 -22.15
N TYR A 56 -0.71 -19.82 -23.42
CA TYR A 56 0.54 -20.09 -24.13
C TYR A 56 1.75 -19.45 -23.42
N TYR A 57 1.63 -18.19 -23.01
CA TYR A 57 2.69 -17.49 -22.29
C TYR A 57 3.04 -18.18 -20.96
N LEU A 58 2.03 -18.51 -20.14
CA LEU A 58 2.22 -19.13 -18.83
C LEU A 58 2.88 -20.52 -18.95
N ASN A 59 2.47 -21.31 -19.95
CA ASN A 59 2.96 -22.67 -20.15
C ASN A 59 4.31 -22.74 -20.87
N SER A 60 4.65 -21.72 -21.68
CA SER A 60 5.94 -21.65 -22.39
C SER A 60 7.07 -21.06 -21.57
N ASN A 61 6.75 -20.37 -20.47
CA ASN A 61 7.70 -19.69 -19.60
C ASN A 61 7.89 -20.42 -18.27
N PRO A 62 8.96 -20.14 -17.53
CA PRO A 62 9.25 -20.79 -16.25
C PRO A 62 8.40 -20.24 -15.10
N ILE A 63 7.11 -20.23 -15.30
CA ILE A 63 6.13 -19.81 -14.32
C ILE A 63 5.91 -20.95 -13.33
N LEU A 64 5.94 -20.61 -12.04
CA LEU A 64 5.63 -21.53 -10.94
C LEU A 64 4.14 -21.52 -10.65
N ASP A 65 3.56 -20.33 -10.51
CA ASP A 65 2.16 -20.17 -10.19
C ASP A 65 1.63 -18.80 -10.62
N ILE A 66 0.30 -18.67 -10.63
CA ILE A 66 -0.44 -17.44 -10.86
C ILE A 66 -1.66 -17.41 -9.94
N GLU A 67 -1.91 -16.28 -9.28
CA GLU A 67 -3.06 -16.08 -8.41
C GLU A 67 -3.62 -14.65 -8.50
N PRO A 68 -4.88 -14.42 -8.12
CA PRO A 68 -5.35 -13.04 -7.87
C PRO A 68 -4.49 -12.39 -6.78
N TRP A 69 -4.05 -11.16 -7.02
CA TRP A 69 -3.25 -10.41 -6.02
C TRP A 69 -4.04 -10.12 -4.76
N LEU A 70 -5.32 -9.72 -4.92
CA LEU A 70 -6.25 -9.50 -3.83
C LEU A 70 -7.34 -10.56 -3.86
N GLN A 71 -7.50 -11.26 -2.75
CA GLN A 71 -8.57 -12.24 -2.60
C GLN A 71 -9.87 -11.55 -2.16
N HIS A 72 -11.01 -12.14 -2.54
CA HIS A 72 -12.34 -11.67 -2.15
C HIS A 72 -12.76 -10.30 -2.70
N THR A 73 -12.08 -9.81 -3.74
CA THR A 73 -12.51 -8.60 -4.45
C THR A 73 -13.77 -8.84 -5.27
N THR A 74 -14.61 -7.82 -5.35
CA THR A 74 -15.81 -7.86 -6.22
C THR A 74 -15.51 -7.20 -7.58
N PRO A 75 -16.26 -7.54 -8.64
CA PRO A 75 -16.06 -6.94 -9.96
C PRO A 75 -16.27 -5.42 -10.02
N ASN A 76 -16.91 -4.83 -9.00
CA ASN A 76 -17.23 -3.41 -8.95
C ASN A 76 -16.18 -2.58 -8.18
N GLU A 77 -15.21 -3.22 -7.57
CA GLU A 77 -14.14 -2.54 -6.83
C GLU A 77 -13.05 -2.09 -7.79
N HIS A 78 -13.00 -0.79 -8.05
CA HIS A 78 -12.04 -0.20 -8.98
C HIS A 78 -11.62 1.20 -8.57
N SER A 79 -10.45 1.63 -9.06
CA SER A 79 -9.95 3.01 -9.00
C SER A 79 -9.62 3.45 -10.43
N GLY A 80 -10.41 4.36 -10.99
CA GLY A 80 -10.32 4.71 -12.40
C GLY A 80 -10.51 3.47 -13.30
N ASP A 81 -9.55 3.21 -14.16
CA ASP A 81 -9.56 2.08 -15.10
C ASP A 81 -8.97 0.78 -14.53
N ILE A 82 -8.56 0.79 -13.25
CA ILE A 82 -7.96 -0.37 -12.60
C ILE A 82 -9.02 -1.04 -11.73
N TYR A 83 -9.39 -2.27 -12.09
CA TYR A 83 -10.27 -3.13 -11.33
C TYR A 83 -9.43 -4.04 -10.42
N LEU A 84 -9.76 -4.10 -9.12
CA LEU A 84 -8.99 -4.90 -8.17
C LEU A 84 -9.04 -6.40 -8.49
N SER A 85 -10.16 -6.87 -9.02
CA SER A 85 -10.34 -8.26 -9.50
C SER A 85 -9.54 -8.60 -10.77
N HIS A 86 -8.91 -7.61 -11.41
CA HIS A 86 -8.10 -7.78 -12.61
C HIS A 86 -6.60 -7.82 -12.33
N ILE A 87 -6.18 -7.72 -11.06
CA ILE A 87 -4.77 -7.72 -10.69
C ILE A 87 -4.36 -9.13 -10.27
N TYR A 88 -3.30 -9.62 -10.89
CA TYR A 88 -2.77 -10.96 -10.69
C TYR A 88 -1.28 -10.92 -10.37
N ARG A 89 -0.84 -11.89 -9.56
CA ARG A 89 0.55 -12.14 -9.23
C ARG A 89 1.03 -13.36 -9.96
N ILE A 90 2.19 -13.27 -10.62
CA ILE A 90 2.89 -14.39 -11.23
C ILE A 90 4.11 -14.73 -10.38
N TYR A 91 4.26 -15.99 -10.03
CA TYR A 91 5.42 -16.55 -9.35
C TYR A 91 6.35 -17.22 -10.35
N LEU A 92 7.66 -16.99 -10.21
CA LEU A 92 8.68 -17.59 -11.05
C LEU A 92 9.31 -18.78 -10.35
N LYS A 93 9.76 -19.76 -11.16
CA LYS A 93 10.62 -20.83 -10.66
C LYS A 93 11.96 -20.21 -10.19
N GLU A 94 12.43 -20.59 -9.01
CA GLU A 94 13.62 -20.04 -8.34
C GLU A 94 14.84 -19.91 -9.27
N SER A 95 15.09 -20.92 -10.11
CA SER A 95 16.20 -20.91 -11.05
C SER A 95 16.12 -19.85 -12.17
N LYS A 96 15.03 -19.12 -12.27
CA LYS A 96 14.71 -18.17 -13.35
C LYS A 96 14.34 -16.77 -12.90
N ILE A 97 14.57 -16.44 -11.65
CA ILE A 97 14.31 -15.11 -11.08
C ILE A 97 15.03 -14.01 -11.88
N HIS A 98 16.23 -14.28 -12.37
CA HIS A 98 17.05 -13.31 -13.11
C HIS A 98 16.44 -12.82 -14.44
N ILE A 99 15.41 -13.50 -14.98
CA ILE A 99 14.69 -13.06 -16.20
C ILE A 99 13.32 -12.44 -15.89
N ARG A 100 13.01 -12.18 -14.63
CA ARG A 100 11.72 -11.59 -14.21
C ARG A 100 11.35 -10.37 -15.02
N ASP A 101 12.27 -9.41 -15.16
CA ASP A 101 11.99 -8.14 -15.83
C ASP A 101 11.72 -8.36 -17.33
N GLN A 102 12.42 -9.31 -17.96
CA GLN A 102 12.15 -9.66 -19.35
C GLN A 102 10.75 -10.27 -19.50
N LEU A 103 10.37 -11.20 -18.64
CA LEU A 103 9.03 -11.84 -18.69
C LEU A 103 7.93 -10.83 -18.42
N ARG A 104 8.10 -9.93 -17.45
CA ARG A 104 7.16 -8.85 -17.18
C ARG A 104 6.97 -7.95 -18.40
N ASP A 105 8.05 -7.52 -19.03
CA ASP A 105 8.01 -6.62 -20.19
C ASP A 105 7.38 -7.29 -21.40
N GLU A 106 7.63 -8.59 -21.61
CA GLU A 106 6.97 -9.40 -22.63
C GLU A 106 5.45 -9.43 -22.38
N LEU A 107 5.02 -9.78 -21.15
CA LEU A 107 3.59 -9.83 -20.82
C LEU A 107 2.93 -8.45 -20.96
N SER A 108 3.61 -7.37 -20.60
CA SER A 108 3.06 -6.01 -20.71
C SER A 108 2.77 -5.59 -22.15
N SER A 109 3.35 -6.27 -23.14
CA SER A 109 3.12 -5.99 -24.57
C SER A 109 1.81 -6.55 -25.11
N PHE A 110 1.14 -7.42 -24.38
CA PHE A 110 -0.10 -8.05 -24.84
C PHE A 110 -1.26 -7.05 -24.84
N GLN A 111 -2.14 -7.16 -25.85
CA GLN A 111 -3.20 -6.18 -26.05
C GLN A 111 -4.25 -6.14 -24.92
N PHE A 112 -4.44 -7.24 -24.22
CA PHE A 112 -5.39 -7.36 -23.11
C PHE A 112 -4.80 -6.95 -21.75
N ILE A 113 -3.50 -6.65 -21.68
CA ILE A 113 -2.82 -6.18 -20.47
C ILE A 113 -2.92 -4.66 -20.38
N HIS A 114 -3.31 -4.16 -19.20
CA HIS A 114 -3.28 -2.75 -18.86
C HIS A 114 -1.88 -2.33 -18.41
N SER A 115 -1.29 -3.07 -17.47
CA SER A 115 0.06 -2.82 -16.93
C SER A 115 0.67 -4.10 -16.40
N ALA A 116 2.01 -4.15 -16.34
CA ALA A 116 2.75 -5.16 -15.61
C ALA A 116 3.92 -4.49 -14.86
N GLU A 117 4.07 -4.82 -13.58
CA GLU A 117 5.00 -4.12 -12.69
C GLU A 117 5.66 -5.06 -11.68
N LYS A 118 6.75 -4.58 -11.09
CA LYS A 118 7.41 -5.28 -9.98
C LYS A 118 6.55 -5.15 -8.73
N GLU A 119 6.46 -6.21 -7.93
CA GLU A 119 5.84 -6.11 -6.63
C GLU A 119 6.83 -5.48 -5.63
N PRO A 120 6.53 -4.30 -5.08
CA PRO A 120 7.41 -3.67 -4.11
C PRO A 120 7.40 -4.43 -2.78
N ILE A 121 8.56 -4.46 -2.12
CA ILE A 121 8.65 -4.88 -0.73
C ILE A 121 8.37 -3.64 0.11
N HIS A 122 7.20 -3.60 0.73
CA HIS A 122 6.89 -2.59 1.73
C HIS A 122 7.62 -2.96 3.02
N LYS A 123 8.63 -2.15 3.38
CA LYS A 123 9.26 -2.26 4.70
C LYS A 123 8.56 -1.28 5.62
N PRO A 124 8.21 -1.69 6.85
CA PRO A 124 7.79 -0.76 7.86
C PRO A 124 8.88 0.31 8.03
N LEU A 125 8.58 1.54 7.66
CA LEU A 125 9.47 2.68 7.87
C LEU A 125 9.10 3.41 9.14
N TYR A 126 7.83 3.34 9.53
CA TYR A 126 7.31 3.99 10.71
C TYR A 126 6.96 2.97 11.80
N THR A 127 7.49 3.19 12.98
CA THR A 127 7.08 2.50 14.21
C THR A 127 6.76 3.58 15.24
N PRO A 128 5.58 3.57 15.86
CA PRO A 128 5.24 4.55 16.90
C PRO A 128 6.28 4.63 18.00
N ASN A 129 6.56 5.83 18.46
CA ASN A 129 7.49 6.09 19.58
C ASN A 129 6.83 5.92 20.95
N ASP A 130 5.62 5.40 21.00
CA ASP A 130 4.90 5.10 22.25
C ASP A 130 5.68 4.06 23.09
N PRO A 131 6.03 4.36 24.33
CA PRO A 131 6.71 3.42 25.24
C PRO A 131 5.94 2.12 25.47
N GLN A 132 4.60 2.13 25.28
CA GLN A 132 3.74 0.97 25.46
C GLN A 132 3.45 0.23 24.15
N TYR A 133 3.99 0.68 23.02
CA TYR A 133 3.76 0.07 21.72
C TYR A 133 3.99 -1.44 21.71
N SER A 134 5.06 -1.92 22.34
CA SER A 134 5.37 -3.35 22.43
C SER A 134 4.33 -4.19 23.20
N GLN A 135 3.45 -3.54 23.96
CA GLN A 135 2.36 -4.20 24.71
C GLN A 135 1.06 -4.25 23.90
N GLN A 136 1.00 -3.51 22.79
CA GLN A 136 -0.16 -3.41 21.90
C GLN A 136 -0.12 -4.53 20.86
N TRP A 137 -0.25 -5.79 21.33
CA TRP A 137 -0.13 -7.00 20.51
C TRP A 137 -1.08 -7.02 19.30
N PHE A 138 -2.16 -6.28 19.35
CA PHE A 138 -3.16 -6.19 18.27
C PHE A 138 -2.66 -5.38 17.07
N LEU A 139 -1.75 -4.44 17.22
CA LEU A 139 -1.24 -3.63 16.11
C LEU A 139 -0.49 -4.47 15.05
N PRO A 140 0.47 -5.33 15.42
CA PRO A 140 1.03 -6.28 14.48
C PRO A 140 0.01 -7.27 13.91
N GLN A 141 -0.98 -7.66 14.71
CA GLN A 141 -2.01 -8.61 14.26
C GLN A 141 -2.86 -8.05 13.12
N ILE A 142 -3.14 -6.76 13.12
CA ILE A 142 -3.89 -6.07 12.05
C ILE A 142 -2.96 -5.42 11.01
N GLN A 143 -1.66 -5.65 11.09
CA GLN A 143 -0.65 -5.06 10.21
C GLN A 143 -0.70 -3.51 10.19
N ALA A 144 -0.90 -2.90 11.36
CA ALA A 144 -1.02 -1.45 11.49
C ALA A 144 0.24 -0.71 11.02
N ASP A 145 1.42 -1.24 11.32
CA ASP A 145 2.71 -0.67 10.88
C ASP A 145 2.81 -0.62 9.35
N ASP A 146 2.37 -1.69 8.69
CA ASP A 146 2.35 -1.76 7.23
C ASP A 146 1.35 -0.74 6.64
N ALA A 147 0.21 -0.55 7.31
CA ALA A 147 -0.77 0.44 6.89
C ALA A 147 -0.25 1.87 7.04
N TRP A 148 0.41 2.21 8.14
CA TRP A 148 0.98 3.54 8.36
C TRP A 148 2.10 3.89 7.38
N ASN A 149 2.78 2.92 6.80
CA ASN A 149 3.82 3.13 5.80
C ASN A 149 3.31 3.67 4.45
N PHE A 150 2.00 3.73 4.24
CA PHE A 150 1.44 4.41 3.07
C PHE A 150 1.54 5.94 3.14
N TRP A 151 1.86 6.49 4.32
CA TRP A 151 2.04 7.93 4.55
C TRP A 151 3.48 8.21 4.98
N ASP A 152 4.01 9.35 4.60
CA ASP A 152 5.30 9.85 5.10
C ASP A 152 5.11 10.45 6.50
N VAL A 153 4.84 9.61 7.48
CA VAL A 153 4.58 10.02 8.87
C VAL A 153 5.78 10.74 9.48
N ASP A 154 7.00 10.28 9.18
CA ASP A 154 8.24 10.93 9.63
C ASP A 154 8.44 12.30 8.97
N GLY A 155 7.93 12.50 7.76
CA GLY A 155 7.85 13.79 7.07
C GLY A 155 6.70 14.68 7.52
N GLY A 156 5.85 14.20 8.44
CA GLY A 156 4.73 14.94 9.02
C GLY A 156 3.40 14.74 8.30
N GLU A 157 3.32 13.79 7.37
CA GLU A 157 2.06 13.39 6.76
C GLU A 157 1.25 12.56 7.79
N LEU A 158 -0.02 12.93 8.00
CA LEU A 158 -0.87 12.22 8.96
C LEU A 158 -1.66 11.11 8.27
N PRO A 159 -1.64 9.88 8.82
CA PRO A 159 -2.51 8.80 8.35
C PRO A 159 -3.98 9.17 8.52
N GLY A 160 -4.76 9.04 7.45
CA GLY A 160 -6.20 9.30 7.46
C GLY A 160 -6.59 10.70 6.98
N ASP A 161 -7.87 10.99 7.13
CA ASP A 161 -8.48 12.26 6.69
C ASP A 161 -9.33 12.83 7.84
N ARG A 162 -9.09 14.10 8.18
CA ARG A 162 -9.82 14.79 9.27
C ARG A 162 -11.29 15.03 8.95
N ASP A 163 -11.70 14.92 7.67
CA ASP A 163 -13.10 15.02 7.27
C ASP A 163 -13.87 13.70 7.54
N VAL A 164 -13.16 12.61 7.89
CA VAL A 164 -13.78 11.35 8.26
C VAL A 164 -14.06 11.32 9.76
N ILE A 165 -15.33 11.38 10.12
CA ILE A 165 -15.78 11.31 11.52
C ILE A 165 -16.02 9.86 11.90
N LEU A 166 -15.35 9.40 12.96
CA LEU A 166 -15.54 8.09 13.58
C LEU A 166 -16.39 8.26 14.84
N ALA A 167 -17.41 7.42 15.00
CA ALA A 167 -18.21 7.36 16.21
C ALA A 167 -17.95 6.05 16.95
N SER A 168 -17.55 6.14 18.23
CA SER A 168 -17.47 4.99 19.13
C SER A 168 -18.74 4.91 19.98
N VAL A 169 -19.41 3.75 19.96
CA VAL A 169 -20.54 3.44 20.83
C VAL A 169 -20.03 2.56 21.95
N ASP A 170 -19.70 3.19 23.07
CA ASP A 170 -19.05 2.54 24.21
C ASP A 170 -19.61 3.11 25.54
N THR A 171 -19.10 2.66 26.68
CA THR A 171 -19.44 3.16 28.00
C THR A 171 -18.88 4.55 28.29
N GLY A 172 -17.99 5.06 27.45
CA GLY A 172 -17.37 6.37 27.50
C GLY A 172 -15.99 6.37 26.86
N VAL A 173 -15.44 7.55 26.67
CA VAL A 173 -14.08 7.80 26.19
C VAL A 173 -13.43 8.86 27.08
N ASP A 174 -12.15 8.70 27.38
CA ASP A 174 -11.37 9.75 28.02
C ASP A 174 -10.98 10.79 26.96
N PHE A 175 -11.83 11.80 26.80
CA PHE A 175 -11.65 12.84 25.80
C PHE A 175 -10.55 13.85 26.17
N GLU A 176 -10.02 13.81 27.38
CA GLU A 176 -8.87 14.61 27.83
C GLU A 176 -7.54 13.84 27.68
N HIS A 177 -7.59 12.58 27.21
CA HIS A 177 -6.38 11.78 26.98
C HIS A 177 -5.46 12.47 25.98
N GLU A 178 -4.16 12.54 26.29
CA GLU A 178 -3.17 13.27 25.48
C GLU A 178 -3.09 12.83 24.00
N ASP A 179 -3.37 11.56 23.70
CA ASP A 179 -3.37 11.03 22.33
C ASP A 179 -4.70 11.24 21.59
N LEU A 180 -5.77 11.59 22.29
CA LEU A 180 -7.11 11.72 21.72
C LEU A 180 -7.57 13.15 21.56
N ILE A 181 -7.20 14.04 22.49
CA ILE A 181 -7.76 15.40 22.61
C ILE A 181 -7.71 16.19 21.30
N ASP A 182 -6.63 16.09 20.53
CA ASP A 182 -6.46 16.79 19.27
C ASP A 182 -7.29 16.21 18.11
N ASN A 183 -7.86 15.01 18.31
CA ASN A 183 -8.66 14.28 17.31
C ASN A 183 -10.13 14.15 17.71
N ILE A 184 -10.53 14.68 18.88
CA ILE A 184 -11.93 14.69 19.29
C ILE A 184 -12.70 15.67 18.40
N TRP A 185 -13.74 15.18 17.74
CA TRP A 185 -14.63 16.03 16.96
C TRP A 185 -15.52 16.84 17.87
N ASN A 186 -15.57 18.14 17.61
CA ASN A 186 -16.33 19.10 18.38
C ASN A 186 -17.54 19.60 17.60
N ASN A 187 -18.74 19.28 18.03
CA ASN A 187 -19.99 19.70 17.36
C ASN A 187 -20.35 21.14 17.71
N LEU A 188 -19.77 22.11 17.04
CA LEU A 188 -20.05 23.54 17.28
C LEU A 188 -21.53 23.92 17.11
N GLY A 189 -22.36 23.08 16.48
CA GLY A 189 -23.80 23.27 16.40
C GLY A 189 -24.52 23.08 17.75
N GLU A 190 -23.89 22.39 18.70
CA GLU A 190 -24.40 22.15 20.05
C GLU A 190 -23.66 22.96 21.14
N ASP A 191 -22.77 23.86 20.75
CA ASP A 191 -22.05 24.77 21.63
C ASP A 191 -22.98 25.82 22.21
N ALA A 192 -23.66 25.48 23.29
CA ALA A 192 -24.70 26.32 23.89
C ALA A 192 -24.18 27.63 24.54
N ASN A 193 -22.91 27.64 24.96
CA ASN A 193 -22.28 28.79 25.61
C ASN A 193 -21.36 29.59 24.69
N GLY A 194 -21.13 29.11 23.45
CA GLY A 194 -20.33 29.80 22.45
C GLY A 194 -18.81 29.81 22.74
N ASN A 195 -18.31 28.88 23.56
CA ASN A 195 -16.91 28.83 23.93
C ASN A 195 -16.05 27.99 22.94
N GLY A 196 -16.66 27.39 21.92
CA GLY A 196 -16.00 26.56 20.93
C GLY A 196 -15.76 25.11 21.38
N VAL A 197 -16.34 24.69 22.51
CA VAL A 197 -16.18 23.34 23.08
C VAL A 197 -17.54 22.80 23.50
N THR A 198 -17.89 21.60 23.02
CA THR A 198 -19.16 20.92 23.34
C THR A 198 -18.99 19.70 24.25
N LEU A 199 -17.76 19.39 24.64
CA LEU A 199 -17.42 18.17 25.40
C LEU A 199 -17.48 18.36 26.92
N LEU A 200 -17.55 19.59 27.40
CA LEU A 200 -17.56 19.90 28.83
C LEU A 200 -18.88 20.57 29.20
N TYR A 201 -19.60 19.97 30.11
CA TYR A 201 -20.71 20.61 30.79
C TYR A 201 -20.17 21.35 32.01
N GLU A 202 -20.39 22.67 32.07
CA GLU A 202 -19.95 23.49 33.22
C GLU A 202 -20.60 23.08 34.53
N ASP A 203 -21.69 22.33 34.49
CA ASP A 203 -22.44 21.86 35.65
C ASP A 203 -22.08 20.44 36.08
N GLY A 204 -21.16 19.77 35.36
CA GLY A 204 -20.75 18.41 35.67
C GLY A 204 -21.81 17.33 35.40
N SER A 205 -22.79 17.61 34.56
CA SER A 205 -23.85 16.66 34.16
C SER A 205 -23.64 16.07 32.78
#